data_1ffb1b82232582a7ecaeceb168d03792
#
_entry.id   1ffb1b82232582a7ecaeceb168d03792
#
_cell.length_a   1.000
_cell.length_b   1.000
_cell.length_c   1.000
_cell.angle_alpha   90.00
_cell.angle_beta   90.00
_cell.angle_gamma   90.00
#
_symmetry.space_group_name_H-M   'P 1'
#
loop_
_entity.id
_entity.type
_entity.pdbx_description
1 polymer ?
#
loop_
_entity_poly.entity_id
_entity_poly.type
_entity_poly.pdbx_seq_one_letter_code
_entity_poly.pdbx_strand_id
1 'polypeptide(L)'
;MPWIIERKGVRVAILGYNEFQPRSFEADTDRPGVAWSEDSQVLRDIRAARTIHKADVVIPVMHWGWEDPIANDRQRQLARLMIDAGADAVIGGHPHQLQDTERYQGKPIFDSLGNFVFDGFPLPINYLGWALRMELDKNGVQKIEAHVSHIGPTGLPKPGKVLADPSLK
;
A
#
# COMPACT_ATOMS: atom_id res chain seq x y z
N MET A 1 11.28 2.06 11.65
CA MET A 1 12.28 2.55 10.67
C MET A 1 11.85 2.12 9.27
N PRO A 2 12.00 2.96 8.23
CA PRO A 2 11.70 2.59 6.85
C PRO A 2 12.69 1.54 6.31
N TRP A 3 12.23 0.73 5.37
CA TRP A 3 13.11 -0.04 4.51
C TRP A 3 13.58 0.87 3.38
N ILE A 4 14.91 1.07 3.28
CA ILE A 4 15.51 1.96 2.28
C ILE A 4 16.09 1.12 1.15
N ILE A 5 15.68 1.43 -0.07
CA ILE A 5 16.22 0.87 -1.31
C ILE A 5 16.87 2.01 -2.08
N GLU A 6 18.13 1.83 -2.48
CA GLU A 6 18.83 2.79 -3.33
C GLU A 6 19.23 2.11 -4.63
N ARG A 7 18.78 2.66 -5.75
CA ARG A 7 19.12 2.14 -7.08
C ARG A 7 19.16 3.27 -8.10
N LYS A 8 20.22 3.29 -8.92
CA LYS A 8 20.44 4.28 -9.99
C LYS A 8 20.32 5.72 -9.48
N GLY A 9 20.77 5.99 -8.24
CA GLY A 9 20.74 7.32 -7.63
C GLY A 9 19.35 7.77 -7.17
N VAL A 10 18.34 6.89 -7.16
CA VAL A 10 17.02 7.12 -6.56
C VAL A 10 16.93 6.36 -5.25
N ARG A 11 16.54 7.05 -4.19
CA ARG A 11 16.41 6.52 -2.83
C ARG A 11 14.94 6.40 -2.45
N VAL A 12 14.45 5.17 -2.27
CA VAL A 12 13.06 4.84 -1.98
C VAL A 12 12.92 4.36 -0.54
N ALA A 13 12.00 4.94 0.21
CA ALA A 13 11.61 4.49 1.54
C ALA A 13 10.26 3.77 1.49
N ILE A 14 10.24 2.52 1.96
CA ILE A 14 9.01 1.75 2.17
C ILE A 14 8.72 1.71 3.67
N LEU A 15 7.48 2.06 4.05
CA LEU A 15 6.99 2.06 5.43
C LEU A 15 5.81 1.10 5.52
N GLY A 16 5.87 0.10 6.40
CA GLY A 16 4.79 -0.88 6.59
C GLY A 16 4.03 -0.63 7.88
N TYR A 17 2.69 -0.64 7.82
CA TYR A 17 1.82 -0.47 9.00
C TYR A 17 0.66 -1.45 8.98
N ASN A 18 0.20 -1.78 10.19
CA ASN A 18 -1.02 -2.55 10.41
C ASN A 18 -2.04 -1.71 11.18
N GLU A 19 -3.30 -1.80 10.76
CA GLU A 19 -4.44 -1.20 11.48
C GLU A 19 -5.53 -2.23 11.78
N PHE A 20 -5.36 -3.46 11.36
CA PHE A 20 -6.35 -4.50 11.58
C PHE A 20 -6.16 -5.19 12.95
N GLN A 21 -7.27 -5.38 13.65
CA GLN A 21 -7.34 -5.97 15.00
C GLN A 21 -6.84 -7.45 15.04
N PRO A 22 -6.32 -7.92 16.16
CA PRO A 22 -6.26 -7.24 17.45
C PRO A 22 -5.00 -6.39 17.63
N ARG A 23 -5.13 -5.24 18.30
CA ARG A 23 -4.00 -4.35 18.61
C ARG A 23 -2.92 -5.00 19.51
N SER A 24 -3.21 -6.15 20.10
CA SER A 24 -2.22 -6.94 20.86
C SER A 24 -1.02 -7.40 20.02
N PHE A 25 -1.10 -7.33 18.69
CA PHE A 25 0.02 -7.60 17.78
C PHE A 25 0.97 -6.41 17.61
N GLU A 26 0.64 -5.25 18.16
CA GLU A 26 1.50 -4.07 18.12
C GLU A 26 2.84 -4.33 18.83
N ALA A 27 3.92 -3.86 18.21
CA ALA A 27 5.25 -3.84 18.82
C ALA A 27 5.30 -2.84 19.97
N ASP A 28 6.02 -3.20 21.05
CA ASP A 28 6.28 -2.33 22.19
C ASP A 28 7.78 -2.37 22.54
N THR A 29 8.20 -1.62 23.55
CA THR A 29 9.60 -1.50 23.96
C THR A 29 10.26 -2.83 24.30
N ASP A 30 9.48 -3.78 24.82
CA ASP A 30 9.94 -5.10 25.29
C ASP A 30 9.29 -6.26 24.51
N ARG A 31 8.48 -5.98 23.49
CA ARG A 31 7.75 -6.97 22.73
C ARG A 31 7.87 -6.73 21.23
N PRO A 32 8.36 -7.73 20.46
CA PRO A 32 8.31 -7.64 19.00
C PRO A 32 6.87 -7.69 18.51
N GLY A 33 6.60 -7.05 17.37
CA GLY A 33 5.26 -7.00 16.78
C GLY A 33 5.22 -6.20 15.49
N VAL A 34 4.01 -5.81 15.08
CA VAL A 34 3.78 -4.98 13.89
C VAL A 34 3.77 -3.50 14.27
N ALA A 35 4.16 -2.65 13.33
CA ALA A 35 3.99 -1.20 13.49
C ALA A 35 2.51 -0.85 13.35
N TRP A 36 1.90 -0.33 14.41
CA TRP A 36 0.52 0.13 14.38
C TRP A 36 0.41 1.49 13.67
N SER A 37 -0.70 1.72 12.95
CA SER A 37 -0.93 2.93 12.17
C SER A 37 -1.49 4.09 12.99
N GLU A 38 -0.87 4.43 14.11
CA GLU A 38 -1.21 5.65 14.85
C GLU A 38 -0.88 6.88 13.99
N ASP A 39 -1.86 7.76 13.69
CA ASP A 39 -1.71 8.88 12.74
C ASP A 39 -0.44 9.69 13.01
N SER A 40 -0.25 10.11 14.25
CA SER A 40 0.89 10.92 14.63
C SER A 40 2.24 10.22 14.38
N GLN A 41 2.29 8.90 14.56
CA GLN A 41 3.49 8.09 14.30
C GLN A 41 3.72 7.95 12.80
N VAL A 42 2.69 7.59 12.05
CA VAL A 42 2.76 7.43 10.58
C VAL A 42 3.25 8.72 9.93
N LEU A 43 2.67 9.86 10.31
CA LEU A 43 3.04 11.16 9.73
C LEU A 43 4.46 11.59 10.12
N ARG A 44 4.91 11.30 11.36
CA ARG A 44 6.30 11.53 11.77
C ARG A 44 7.28 10.67 10.97
N ASP A 45 6.97 9.39 10.76
CA ASP A 45 7.83 8.45 10.03
C ASP A 45 7.98 8.84 8.56
N ILE A 46 6.89 9.28 7.90
CA ILE A 46 6.93 9.77 6.51
C ILE A 46 7.82 11.01 6.41
N ARG A 47 7.67 11.98 7.32
CA ARG A 47 8.52 13.17 7.36
C ARG A 47 9.98 12.82 7.66
N ALA A 48 10.23 11.87 8.57
CA ALA A 48 11.57 11.39 8.88
C ALA A 48 12.21 10.66 7.69
N ALA A 49 11.43 9.89 6.91
CA ALA A 49 11.91 9.27 5.67
C ALA A 49 12.50 10.32 4.70
N ARG A 50 11.85 11.48 4.57
CA ARG A 50 12.33 12.61 3.76
C ARG A 50 13.52 13.30 4.39
N THR A 51 13.41 13.71 5.66
CA THR A 51 14.35 14.64 6.28
C THR A 51 15.60 13.95 6.85
N ILE A 52 15.44 12.78 7.47
CA ILE A 52 16.52 12.02 8.11
C ILE A 52 17.11 11.01 7.14
N HIS A 53 16.25 10.18 6.53
CA HIS A 53 16.70 9.12 5.62
C HIS A 53 16.95 9.60 4.18
N LYS A 54 16.65 10.88 3.87
CA LYS A 54 16.88 11.52 2.56
C LYS A 54 16.27 10.75 1.40
N ALA A 55 15.08 10.16 1.61
CA ALA A 55 14.36 9.45 0.56
C ALA A 55 13.85 10.42 -0.51
N ASP A 56 14.08 10.08 -1.77
CA ASP A 56 13.52 10.77 -2.93
C ASP A 56 12.04 10.35 -3.13
N VAL A 57 11.70 9.11 -2.79
CA VAL A 57 10.34 8.55 -2.90
C VAL A 57 9.95 7.89 -1.58
N VAL A 58 8.73 8.12 -1.11
CA VAL A 58 8.20 7.53 0.14
C VAL A 58 6.87 6.84 -0.15
N ILE A 59 6.79 5.54 0.14
CA ILE A 59 5.62 4.69 -0.13
C ILE A 59 5.21 3.97 1.15
N PRO A 60 4.18 4.43 1.87
CA PRO A 60 3.51 3.64 2.90
C PRO A 60 2.78 2.43 2.30
N VAL A 61 2.90 1.30 2.99
CA VAL A 61 2.19 0.05 2.70
C VAL A 61 1.34 -0.30 3.91
N MET A 62 0.03 -0.42 3.70
CA MET A 62 -0.97 -0.52 4.75
C MET A 62 -1.65 -1.89 4.76
N HIS A 63 -1.81 -2.47 5.94
CA HIS A 63 -2.70 -3.59 6.18
C HIS A 63 -3.89 -3.08 7.00
N TRP A 64 -5.00 -2.76 6.35
CA TRP A 64 -6.10 -1.97 6.91
C TRP A 64 -7.48 -2.24 6.32
N GLY A 65 -8.49 -1.60 6.89
CA GLY A 65 -9.86 -1.62 6.37
C GLY A 65 -10.67 -2.84 6.80
N TRP A 66 -11.79 -3.05 6.14
CA TRP A 66 -12.67 -4.20 6.29
C TRP A 66 -12.71 -5.01 5.01
N GLU A 67 -13.09 -6.27 5.08
CA GLU A 67 -13.28 -7.16 3.92
C GLU A 67 -14.55 -6.76 3.11
N ASP A 68 -14.62 -5.49 2.75
CA ASP A 68 -15.67 -4.85 1.97
C ASP A 68 -15.13 -4.42 0.59
N PRO A 69 -16.00 -4.35 -0.46
CA PRO A 69 -15.56 -3.93 -1.79
C PRO A 69 -15.22 -2.44 -1.91
N ILE A 70 -15.60 -1.64 -0.91
CA ILE A 70 -15.42 -0.17 -0.89
C ILE A 70 -14.57 0.21 0.30
N ALA A 71 -13.55 1.05 0.08
CA ALA A 71 -12.74 1.59 1.14
C ALA A 71 -13.59 2.42 2.12
N ASN A 72 -13.32 2.29 3.41
CA ASN A 72 -14.01 3.06 4.44
C ASN A 72 -13.43 4.47 4.59
N ASP A 73 -14.12 5.34 5.32
CA ASP A 73 -13.70 6.74 5.52
C ASP A 73 -12.35 6.84 6.24
N ARG A 74 -12.03 5.91 7.12
CA ARG A 74 -10.76 5.86 7.83
C ARG A 74 -9.59 5.61 6.86
N GLN A 75 -9.72 4.66 5.94
CA GLN A 75 -8.71 4.39 4.91
C GLN A 75 -8.47 5.65 4.07
N ARG A 76 -9.54 6.26 3.54
CA ARG A 76 -9.46 7.48 2.70
C ARG A 76 -8.81 8.65 3.45
N GLN A 77 -9.22 8.89 4.70
CA GLN A 77 -8.69 9.98 5.51
C GLN A 77 -7.20 9.80 5.78
N LEU A 78 -6.78 8.62 6.26
CA LEU A 78 -5.39 8.36 6.58
C LEU A 78 -4.50 8.37 5.33
N ALA A 79 -4.98 7.81 4.20
CA ALA A 79 -4.25 7.86 2.94
C ALA A 79 -3.93 9.30 2.51
N ARG A 80 -4.92 10.20 2.59
CA ARG A 80 -4.72 11.62 2.24
C ARG A 80 -3.77 12.32 3.20
N LEU A 81 -3.88 12.07 4.51
CA LEU A 81 -2.92 12.58 5.51
C LEU A 81 -1.49 12.10 5.23
N MET A 82 -1.30 10.87 4.78
CA MET A 82 0.02 10.35 4.38
C MET A 82 0.58 11.12 3.18
N ILE A 83 -0.24 11.40 2.16
CA ILE A 83 0.16 12.22 1.02
C ILE A 83 0.52 13.64 1.47
N ASP A 84 -0.30 14.27 2.33
CA ASP A 84 -0.03 15.60 2.90
C ASP A 84 1.27 15.63 3.71
N ALA A 85 1.63 14.52 4.36
CA ALA A 85 2.90 14.38 5.09
C ALA A 85 4.13 14.16 4.19
N GLY A 86 3.93 13.90 2.89
CA GLY A 86 5.00 13.76 1.90
C GLY A 86 5.16 12.36 1.28
N ALA A 87 4.17 11.47 1.39
CA ALA A 87 4.17 10.22 0.63
C ALA A 87 3.95 10.47 -0.87
N ASP A 88 4.51 9.61 -1.74
CA ASP A 88 4.37 9.69 -3.20
C ASP A 88 3.33 8.72 -3.74
N ALA A 89 2.99 7.71 -2.98
CA ALA A 89 1.90 6.77 -3.22
C ALA A 89 1.47 6.18 -1.88
N VAL A 90 0.26 5.62 -1.81
CA VAL A 90 -0.20 4.78 -0.69
C VAL A 90 -0.70 3.46 -1.26
N ILE A 91 -0.23 2.35 -0.70
CA ILE A 91 -0.56 0.99 -1.15
C ILE A 91 -1.23 0.24 0.00
N GLY A 92 -2.46 -0.18 -0.19
CA GLY A 92 -3.24 -0.92 0.79
C GLY A 92 -3.42 -2.39 0.47
N GLY A 93 -3.70 -3.15 1.50
CA GLY A 93 -4.07 -4.56 1.48
C GLY A 93 -4.84 -4.91 2.76
N HIS A 94 -5.22 -6.13 2.95
CA HIS A 94 -6.06 -6.76 3.97
C HIS A 94 -7.48 -7.08 3.46
N PRO A 95 -8.23 -6.20 2.77
CA PRO A 95 -9.63 -6.51 2.39
C PRO A 95 -9.81 -7.77 1.53
N HIS A 96 -8.72 -8.37 1.07
CA HIS A 96 -8.72 -9.59 0.24
C HIS A 96 -9.51 -9.47 -1.07
N GLN A 97 -9.75 -8.25 -1.50
CA GLN A 97 -10.40 -7.89 -2.77
C GLN A 97 -9.90 -6.52 -3.22
N LEU A 98 -10.03 -6.25 -4.52
CA LEU A 98 -9.71 -4.94 -5.05
C LEU A 98 -10.71 -3.91 -4.49
N GLN A 99 -10.19 -2.80 -3.97
CA GLN A 99 -10.99 -1.67 -3.53
C GLN A 99 -10.75 -0.45 -4.42
N ASP A 100 -11.25 0.71 -3.97
CA ASP A 100 -11.14 1.97 -4.68
C ASP A 100 -9.69 2.38 -4.97
N THR A 101 -9.54 3.19 -5.99
CA THR A 101 -8.30 3.85 -6.33
C THR A 101 -8.58 5.32 -6.58
N GLU A 102 -7.71 6.20 -6.12
CA GLU A 102 -7.82 7.63 -6.39
C GLU A 102 -6.46 8.30 -6.64
N ARG A 103 -6.50 9.51 -7.17
CA ARG A 103 -5.37 10.43 -7.11
C ARG A 103 -5.72 11.61 -6.22
N TYR A 104 -4.94 11.78 -5.16
CA TYR A 104 -5.00 12.93 -4.28
C TYR A 104 -3.74 13.79 -4.45
N GLN A 105 -3.90 15.07 -4.79
CA GLN A 105 -2.80 15.97 -5.16
C GLN A 105 -1.85 15.37 -6.23
N GLY A 106 -2.42 14.67 -7.22
CA GLY A 106 -1.67 14.00 -8.28
C GLY A 106 -0.96 12.70 -7.87
N LYS A 107 -1.01 12.30 -6.61
CA LYS A 107 -0.38 11.10 -6.06
C LYS A 107 -1.36 9.92 -6.01
N PRO A 108 -0.95 8.72 -6.41
CA PRO A 108 -1.83 7.56 -6.44
C PRO A 108 -2.06 6.98 -5.06
N ILE A 109 -3.31 6.58 -4.80
CA ILE A 109 -3.74 5.81 -3.63
C ILE A 109 -4.46 4.56 -4.13
N PHE A 110 -4.06 3.40 -3.63
CA PHE A 110 -4.68 2.10 -3.87
C PHE A 110 -5.12 1.55 -2.51
N ASP A 111 -6.41 1.58 -2.23
CA ASP A 111 -6.92 1.20 -0.91
C ASP A 111 -6.78 -0.29 -0.63
N SER A 112 -6.90 -1.15 -1.65
CA SER A 112 -6.51 -2.56 -1.60
C SER A 112 -6.15 -3.11 -2.98
N LEU A 113 -5.05 -3.87 -3.02
CA LEU A 113 -4.62 -4.58 -4.23
C LEU A 113 -5.24 -5.97 -4.38
N GLY A 114 -6.10 -6.40 -3.46
CA GLY A 114 -6.64 -7.76 -3.43
C GLY A 114 -5.59 -8.82 -3.09
N ASN A 115 -5.86 -10.05 -3.51
CA ASN A 115 -5.00 -11.20 -3.24
C ASN A 115 -4.02 -11.45 -4.40
N PHE A 116 -2.85 -12.02 -4.08
CA PHE A 116 -1.86 -12.45 -5.08
C PHE A 116 -1.59 -13.94 -5.01
N VAL A 117 -1.21 -14.47 -3.86
CA VAL A 117 -1.11 -15.90 -3.57
C VAL A 117 -1.99 -16.17 -2.37
N PHE A 118 -3.09 -16.86 -2.56
CA PHE A 118 -4.03 -17.14 -1.48
C PHE A 118 -4.98 -18.28 -1.83
N ASP A 119 -5.40 -19.05 -0.81
CA ASP A 119 -6.42 -20.09 -0.93
C ASP A 119 -7.51 -19.94 0.15
N GLY A 120 -8.63 -20.59 -0.05
CA GLY A 120 -9.66 -20.72 1.00
C GLY A 120 -10.73 -19.64 1.07
N PHE A 121 -10.74 -18.63 0.17
CA PHE A 121 -11.87 -17.68 0.13
C PHE A 121 -13.02 -18.23 -0.71
N PRO A 122 -14.30 -18.02 -0.25
CA PRO A 122 -15.47 -18.56 -0.94
C PRO A 122 -15.95 -17.71 -2.12
N LEU A 123 -15.61 -16.42 -2.18
CA LEU A 123 -16.19 -15.49 -3.15
C LEU A 123 -15.30 -15.29 -4.38
N PRO A 124 -15.89 -15.25 -5.60
CA PRO A 124 -15.11 -15.01 -6.83
C PRO A 124 -14.29 -13.73 -6.82
N ILE A 125 -14.75 -12.68 -6.14
CA ILE A 125 -14.04 -11.39 -6.04
C ILE A 125 -12.69 -11.51 -5.33
N ASN A 126 -12.53 -12.49 -4.43
CA ASN A 126 -11.30 -12.74 -3.70
C ASN A 126 -10.22 -13.43 -4.55
N TYR A 127 -10.57 -13.91 -5.75
CA TYR A 127 -9.64 -14.53 -6.70
C TYR A 127 -9.04 -13.54 -7.69
N LEU A 128 -9.21 -12.23 -7.42
CA LEU A 128 -8.61 -11.15 -8.20
C LEU A 128 -7.67 -10.33 -7.35
N GLY A 129 -6.56 -9.92 -7.98
CA GLY A 129 -5.64 -8.97 -7.38
C GLY A 129 -4.81 -8.25 -8.43
N TRP A 130 -4.03 -7.27 -7.98
CA TRP A 130 -3.09 -6.52 -8.81
C TRP A 130 -1.68 -6.64 -8.28
N ALA A 131 -0.72 -6.86 -9.19
CA ALA A 131 0.68 -6.56 -8.96
C ALA A 131 1.00 -5.23 -9.64
N LEU A 132 1.41 -4.22 -8.87
CA LEU A 132 1.75 -2.90 -9.41
C LEU A 132 3.21 -2.88 -9.87
N ARG A 133 3.42 -2.43 -11.10
CA ARG A 133 4.72 -2.03 -11.60
C ARG A 133 4.78 -0.51 -11.64
N MET A 134 5.75 0.07 -10.93
CA MET A 134 5.95 1.52 -10.89
C MET A 134 7.33 1.90 -11.42
N GLU A 135 7.38 2.92 -12.26
CA GLU A 135 8.62 3.60 -12.65
C GLU A 135 8.77 4.83 -11.74
N LEU A 136 9.92 4.91 -11.06
CA LEU A 136 10.20 5.93 -10.05
C LEU A 136 11.44 6.73 -10.46
N ASP A 137 11.40 8.03 -10.19
CA ASP A 137 12.58 8.90 -10.23
C ASP A 137 12.64 9.79 -8.97
N LYS A 138 13.54 10.76 -8.93
CA LYS A 138 13.68 11.69 -7.78
C LYS A 138 12.45 12.59 -7.55
N ASN A 139 11.55 12.68 -8.53
CA ASN A 139 10.33 13.49 -8.44
C ASN A 139 9.10 12.65 -8.03
N GLY A 140 9.27 11.36 -7.78
CA GLY A 140 8.20 10.45 -7.33
C GLY A 140 7.82 9.38 -8.35
N VAL A 141 6.53 9.02 -8.37
CA VAL A 141 5.97 8.00 -9.26
C VAL A 141 5.70 8.59 -10.63
N GLN A 142 6.38 8.09 -11.67
CA GLN A 142 6.27 8.56 -13.04
C GLN A 142 5.28 7.76 -13.88
N LYS A 143 5.25 6.44 -13.67
CA LYS A 143 4.36 5.54 -14.40
C LYS A 143 3.89 4.41 -13.51
N ILE A 144 2.65 3.98 -13.73
CA ILE A 144 2.05 2.83 -13.05
C ILE A 144 1.42 1.91 -14.09
N GLU A 145 1.62 0.62 -13.90
CA GLU A 145 0.90 -0.46 -14.59
C GLU A 145 0.37 -1.41 -13.52
N ALA A 146 -0.90 -1.80 -13.61
CA ALA A 146 -1.47 -2.85 -12.79
C ALA A 146 -1.57 -4.14 -13.61
N HIS A 147 -0.80 -5.13 -13.21
CA HIS A 147 -0.85 -6.48 -13.77
C HIS A 147 -1.92 -7.25 -13.02
N VAL A 148 -3.05 -7.50 -13.70
CA VAL A 148 -4.15 -8.28 -13.12
C VAL A 148 -3.68 -9.70 -12.86
N SER A 149 -3.95 -10.20 -11.66
CA SER A 149 -3.70 -11.58 -11.26
C SER A 149 -5.03 -12.28 -11.00
N HIS A 150 -5.20 -13.46 -11.58
CA HIS A 150 -6.29 -14.37 -11.27
C HIS A 150 -5.74 -15.53 -10.45
N ILE A 151 -6.29 -15.79 -9.28
CA ILE A 151 -5.89 -16.90 -8.43
C ILE A 151 -6.66 -18.15 -8.87
N GLY A 152 -5.94 -19.22 -9.16
CA GLY A 152 -6.53 -20.52 -9.49
C GLY A 152 -6.95 -21.31 -8.25
N PRO A 153 -7.60 -22.49 -8.45
CA PRO A 153 -8.04 -23.35 -7.33
C PRO A 153 -6.91 -23.83 -6.42
N THR A 154 -5.67 -23.73 -6.88
CA THR A 154 -4.47 -24.11 -6.10
C THR A 154 -3.89 -22.96 -5.28
N GLY A 155 -4.55 -21.79 -5.23
CA GLY A 155 -4.04 -20.59 -4.56
C GLY A 155 -2.94 -19.84 -5.33
N LEU A 156 -2.54 -20.33 -6.53
CA LEU A 156 -1.46 -19.72 -7.30
C LEU A 156 -1.98 -18.67 -8.29
N PRO A 157 -1.25 -17.55 -8.45
CA PRO A 157 -1.62 -16.50 -9.37
C PRO A 157 -1.38 -16.92 -10.82
N LYS A 158 -2.31 -16.54 -11.69
CA LYS A 158 -2.16 -16.60 -13.14
C LYS A 158 -2.19 -15.19 -13.70
N PRO A 159 -1.26 -14.83 -14.60
CA PRO A 159 -1.25 -13.48 -15.16
C PRO A 159 -2.50 -13.24 -16.02
N GLY A 160 -3.09 -12.07 -15.83
CA GLY A 160 -4.18 -11.55 -16.65
C GLY A 160 -3.71 -10.38 -17.52
N LYS A 161 -4.63 -9.46 -17.83
CA LYS A 161 -4.33 -8.25 -18.61
C LYS A 161 -3.49 -7.25 -17.80
N VAL A 162 -2.76 -6.42 -18.54
CA VAL A 162 -2.09 -5.24 -17.97
C VAL A 162 -3.00 -4.04 -18.16
N LEU A 163 -3.24 -3.30 -17.09
CA LEU A 163 -3.98 -2.04 -17.10
C LEU A 163 -2.98 -0.89 -17.02
N ALA A 164 -3.16 0.13 -17.82
CA ALA A 164 -2.54 1.43 -17.55
C ALA A 164 -3.09 1.96 -16.22
N ASP A 165 -2.39 2.92 -15.63
CA ASP A 165 -2.65 3.45 -14.30
C ASP A 165 -4.14 3.48 -13.89
N PRO A 166 -4.61 2.57 -13.02
CA PRO A 166 -6.02 2.51 -12.65
C PRO A 166 -6.45 3.68 -11.74
N SER A 167 -5.52 4.46 -11.19
CA SER A 167 -5.81 5.64 -10.36
C SER A 167 -6.19 6.88 -11.17
N LEU A 168 -6.12 6.81 -12.50
CA LEU A 168 -6.48 7.91 -13.42
C LEU A 168 -7.95 7.90 -13.87
N LYS A 169 -8.82 7.13 -13.23
CA LYS A 169 -10.26 7.05 -13.59
C LYS A 169 -11.04 8.25 -13.08
#